data_14d5a53f98955c38a7817fde8cbe3b94
#
_entry.id   14d5a53f98955c38a7817fde8cbe3b94
#
_cell.length_a   1.000
_cell.length_b   1.000
_cell.length_c   1.000
_cell.angle_alpha   90.00
_cell.angle_beta   90.00
_cell.angle_gamma   90.00
#
_symmetry.space_group_name_H-M   'P 1'
#
loop_
_entity.id
_entity.type
_entity.pdbx_description
1 polymer ?
#
loop_
_entity_poly.entity_id
_entity_poly.type
_entity_poly.pdbx_seq_one_letter_code
_entity_poly.pdbx_strand_id
1 'polypeptide(L)'
;MPQQTQGPRPQDDSFMRAALDEARAAAAHDDVPVGAVVVVSGQIVGRAGNERELRSDPTAHAEVLALRSASQALGSWRLDGATLYVTLEPCPMCAGAVLLARLERLVYGPQDRRAGAALSLYNIVQDPRLNHRVDVTYGVLEEESRSLLRSFFERQRSKVPSYTESAAGTSRLQRGGVPKRP
;
A
#
# COMPACT_ATOMS: atom_id res chain seq x y z
N MET A 1 15.93 -11.03 16.87
CA MET A 1 15.71 -12.31 16.18
C MET A 1 15.88 -12.05 14.71
N PRO A 2 16.54 -12.91 13.90
CA PRO A 2 16.64 -12.72 12.47
C PRO A 2 15.22 -12.71 11.85
N GLN A 3 15.00 -11.82 10.91
CA GLN A 3 13.77 -11.73 10.13
C GLN A 3 13.61 -13.03 9.32
N GLN A 4 12.49 -13.72 9.51
CA GLN A 4 12.21 -14.94 8.75
C GLN A 4 11.56 -14.56 7.43
N THR A 5 12.35 -14.53 6.36
CA THR A 5 11.84 -14.37 5.00
C THR A 5 11.85 -15.71 4.30
N GLN A 6 10.74 -16.05 3.64
CA GLN A 6 10.67 -17.23 2.77
C GLN A 6 10.96 -16.82 1.33
N GLY A 7 11.59 -17.72 0.58
CA GLY A 7 11.79 -17.51 -0.85
C GLY A 7 10.44 -17.50 -1.62
N PRO A 8 10.41 -16.94 -2.85
CA PRO A 8 9.25 -16.99 -3.72
C PRO A 8 8.80 -18.42 -4.02
N ARG A 9 7.49 -18.64 -4.11
CA ARG A 9 6.88 -19.91 -4.54
C ARG A 9 6.51 -19.82 -6.03
N PRO A 10 6.40 -20.93 -6.78
CA PRO A 10 6.10 -20.90 -8.22
C PRO A 10 4.83 -20.11 -8.60
N GLN A 11 3.81 -20.11 -7.73
CA GLN A 11 2.56 -19.40 -7.98
C GLN A 11 2.59 -17.90 -7.64
N ASP A 12 3.62 -17.41 -6.95
CA ASP A 12 3.66 -16.03 -6.47
C ASP A 12 3.61 -15.01 -7.61
N ASP A 13 4.28 -15.29 -8.71
CA ASP A 13 4.26 -14.41 -9.90
C ASP A 13 2.85 -14.23 -10.46
N SER A 14 2.05 -15.30 -10.52
CA SER A 14 0.71 -15.23 -11.09
C SER A 14 -0.23 -14.37 -10.24
N PHE A 15 -0.17 -14.51 -8.92
CA PHE A 15 -0.98 -13.70 -8.00
C PHE A 15 -0.47 -12.26 -7.90
N MET A 16 0.85 -12.05 -7.98
CA MET A 16 1.39 -10.70 -8.04
C MET A 16 1.01 -9.98 -9.33
N ARG A 17 0.92 -10.68 -10.48
CA ARG A 17 0.36 -10.10 -11.72
C ARG A 17 -1.09 -9.66 -11.54
N ALA A 18 -1.92 -10.47 -10.88
CA ALA A 18 -3.28 -10.06 -10.55
C ALA A 18 -3.32 -8.81 -9.64
N ALA A 19 -2.41 -8.69 -8.67
CA ALA A 19 -2.28 -7.48 -7.87
C ALA A 19 -1.81 -6.28 -8.71
N LEU A 20 -0.91 -6.49 -9.68
CA LEU A 20 -0.49 -5.44 -10.62
C LEU A 20 -1.63 -4.95 -11.52
N ASP A 21 -2.58 -5.82 -11.89
CA ASP A 21 -3.76 -5.41 -12.65
C ASP A 21 -4.66 -4.48 -11.82
N GLU A 22 -4.85 -4.76 -10.52
CA GLU A 22 -5.54 -3.85 -9.60
C GLU A 22 -4.78 -2.51 -9.44
N ALA A 23 -3.44 -2.55 -9.40
CA ALA A 23 -2.64 -1.33 -9.35
C ALA A 23 -2.79 -0.48 -10.62
N ARG A 24 -2.88 -1.10 -11.80
CA ARG A 24 -3.16 -0.39 -13.06
C ARG A 24 -4.56 0.24 -13.07
N ALA A 25 -5.55 -0.46 -12.53
CA ALA A 25 -6.90 0.07 -12.36
C ALA A 25 -6.90 1.30 -11.45
N ALA A 26 -6.18 1.28 -10.32
CA ALA A 26 -6.01 2.44 -9.45
C ALA A 26 -5.42 3.65 -10.19
N ALA A 27 -4.38 3.43 -11.00
CA ALA A 27 -3.76 4.49 -11.80
C ALA A 27 -4.72 5.12 -12.82
N ALA A 28 -5.75 4.40 -13.26
CA ALA A 28 -6.71 4.89 -14.25
C ALA A 28 -7.65 5.97 -13.70
N HIS A 29 -7.85 6.00 -12.36
CA HIS A 29 -8.60 7.06 -11.67
C HIS A 29 -7.72 7.97 -10.80
N ASP A 30 -6.44 8.11 -11.19
CA ASP A 30 -5.46 9.02 -10.57
C ASP A 30 -5.08 8.69 -9.12
N ASP A 31 -5.38 7.50 -8.63
CA ASP A 31 -4.83 6.99 -7.37
C ASP A 31 -3.42 6.40 -7.53
N VAL A 32 -2.64 6.41 -6.46
CA VAL A 32 -1.30 5.80 -6.46
C VAL A 32 -1.43 4.32 -6.82
N PRO A 33 -0.67 3.81 -7.83
CA PRO A 33 -0.85 2.46 -8.37
C PRO A 33 -0.31 1.39 -7.42
N VAL A 34 -1.10 1.11 -6.41
CA VAL A 34 -0.93 -0.03 -5.50
C VAL A 34 -2.14 -0.92 -5.65
N GLY A 35 -1.91 -2.21 -5.81
CA GLY A 35 -2.94 -3.22 -5.91
C GLY A 35 -2.66 -4.40 -5.01
N ALA A 36 -3.72 -5.06 -4.56
CA ALA A 36 -3.64 -6.18 -3.64
C ALA A 36 -4.65 -7.28 -3.97
N VAL A 37 -4.26 -8.54 -3.76
CA VAL A 37 -5.16 -9.69 -3.82
C VAL A 37 -4.96 -10.59 -2.61
N VAL A 38 -6.04 -11.14 -2.08
CA VAL A 38 -6.05 -12.13 -1.01
C VAL A 38 -6.34 -13.49 -1.61
N VAL A 39 -5.50 -14.48 -1.28
CA VAL A 39 -5.57 -15.84 -1.83
C VAL A 39 -5.76 -16.84 -0.71
N VAL A 40 -6.74 -17.73 -0.85
CA VAL A 40 -6.98 -18.88 0.03
C VAL A 40 -7.08 -20.13 -0.84
N SER A 41 -6.36 -21.18 -0.49
CA SER A 41 -6.37 -22.47 -1.21
C SER A 41 -6.16 -22.32 -2.73
N GLY A 42 -5.27 -21.39 -3.15
CA GLY A 42 -4.97 -21.15 -4.56
C GLY A 42 -6.01 -20.32 -5.33
N GLN A 43 -7.03 -19.80 -4.66
CA GLN A 43 -8.05 -18.97 -5.28
C GLN A 43 -8.02 -17.54 -4.74
N ILE A 44 -8.19 -16.55 -5.60
CA ILE A 44 -8.35 -15.15 -5.22
C ILE A 44 -9.75 -14.98 -4.63
N VAL A 45 -9.83 -14.64 -3.34
CA VAL A 45 -11.09 -14.42 -2.59
C VAL A 45 -11.37 -12.94 -2.31
N GLY A 46 -10.39 -12.07 -2.52
CA GLY A 46 -10.53 -10.61 -2.38
C GLY A 46 -9.51 -9.90 -3.24
N ARG A 47 -9.87 -8.74 -3.82
CA ARG A 47 -8.98 -7.92 -4.62
C ARG A 47 -9.37 -6.45 -4.54
N ALA A 48 -8.41 -5.56 -4.65
CA ALA A 48 -8.63 -4.11 -4.75
C ALA A 48 -7.38 -3.38 -5.23
N GLY A 49 -7.60 -2.24 -5.89
CA GLY A 49 -6.61 -1.18 -6.04
C GLY A 49 -6.70 -0.16 -4.91
N ASN A 50 -5.73 0.74 -4.83
CA ASN A 50 -5.80 1.92 -3.98
C ASN A 50 -6.91 2.86 -4.47
N GLU A 51 -7.74 3.38 -3.56
CA GLU A 51 -8.90 4.24 -3.86
C GLU A 51 -8.99 5.44 -2.90
N ARG A 52 -7.84 5.92 -2.40
CA ARG A 52 -7.79 7.04 -1.45
C ARG A 52 -8.39 8.32 -2.02
N GLU A 53 -7.98 8.69 -3.22
CA GLU A 53 -8.47 9.88 -3.91
C GLU A 53 -9.92 9.65 -4.37
N LEU A 54 -10.20 8.50 -4.99
CA LEU A 54 -11.52 8.14 -5.49
C LEU A 54 -12.61 8.20 -4.40
N ARG A 55 -12.28 7.74 -3.18
CA ARG A 55 -13.22 7.69 -2.05
C ARG A 55 -13.10 8.86 -1.09
N SER A 56 -12.08 9.73 -1.24
CA SER A 56 -11.72 10.73 -0.23
C SER A 56 -11.56 10.10 1.17
N ASP A 57 -11.00 8.87 1.23
CA ASP A 57 -10.81 8.09 2.43
C ASP A 57 -9.31 7.77 2.63
N PRO A 58 -8.65 8.32 3.67
CA PRO A 58 -7.23 8.08 3.92
C PRO A 58 -6.90 6.61 4.23
N THR A 59 -7.89 5.79 4.52
CA THR A 59 -7.73 4.36 4.85
C THR A 59 -8.02 3.43 3.67
N ALA A 60 -8.48 3.96 2.54
CA ALA A 60 -8.83 3.16 1.35
C ALA A 60 -7.58 2.67 0.59
N HIS A 61 -6.62 2.08 1.30
CA HIS A 61 -5.48 1.41 0.71
C HIS A 61 -5.88 0.05 0.13
N ALA A 62 -5.21 -0.37 -0.94
CA ALA A 62 -5.46 -1.63 -1.64
C ALA A 62 -5.54 -2.82 -0.70
N GLU A 63 -4.60 -2.91 0.25
CA GLU A 63 -4.53 -3.99 1.22
C GLU A 63 -5.79 -4.05 2.11
N VAL A 64 -6.20 -2.90 2.66
CA VAL A 64 -7.38 -2.82 3.54
C VAL A 64 -8.64 -3.17 2.77
N LEU A 65 -8.78 -2.68 1.55
CA LEU A 65 -9.93 -2.96 0.69
C LEU A 65 -9.97 -4.44 0.27
N ALA A 66 -8.84 -5.03 -0.11
CA ALA A 66 -8.75 -6.45 -0.46
C ALA A 66 -9.07 -7.36 0.74
N LEU A 67 -8.57 -7.03 1.94
CA LEU A 67 -8.89 -7.74 3.18
C LEU A 67 -10.39 -7.68 3.50
N ARG A 68 -11.02 -6.51 3.37
CA ARG A 68 -12.47 -6.34 3.55
C ARG A 68 -13.26 -7.18 2.55
N SER A 69 -12.87 -7.14 1.28
CA SER A 69 -13.49 -7.95 0.22
C SER A 69 -13.40 -9.45 0.53
N ALA A 70 -12.22 -9.93 0.93
CA ALA A 70 -12.00 -11.32 1.31
C ALA A 70 -12.84 -11.72 2.54
N SER A 71 -12.88 -10.84 3.56
CA SER A 71 -13.68 -11.09 4.78
C SER A 71 -15.18 -11.21 4.47
N GLN A 72 -15.69 -10.38 3.57
CA GLN A 72 -17.08 -10.45 3.11
C GLN A 72 -17.35 -11.73 2.34
N ALA A 73 -16.46 -12.10 1.41
CA ALA A 73 -16.62 -13.32 0.60
C ALA A 73 -16.58 -14.60 1.44
N LEU A 74 -15.78 -14.62 2.51
CA LEU A 74 -15.63 -15.78 3.39
C LEU A 74 -16.57 -15.75 4.61
N GLY A 75 -17.30 -14.65 4.84
CA GLY A 75 -18.15 -14.49 6.01
C GLY A 75 -17.39 -14.48 7.34
N SER A 76 -16.08 -14.13 7.32
CA SER A 76 -15.21 -14.16 8.49
C SER A 76 -14.20 -13.02 8.45
N TRP A 77 -13.98 -12.37 9.59
CA TRP A 77 -12.88 -11.43 9.75
C TRP A 77 -11.50 -12.12 9.88
N ARG A 78 -11.51 -13.40 10.34
CA ARG A 78 -10.30 -14.22 10.40
C ARG A 78 -10.05 -14.84 9.03
N LEU A 79 -8.89 -14.55 8.48
CA LEU A 79 -8.45 -15.05 7.18
C LEU A 79 -7.29 -16.05 7.37
N ASP A 80 -7.50 -17.01 8.28
CA ASP A 80 -6.50 -18.05 8.58
C ASP A 80 -6.16 -18.82 7.29
N GLY A 81 -4.87 -19.11 7.07
CA GLY A 81 -4.36 -19.76 5.86
C GLY A 81 -4.31 -18.87 4.60
N ALA A 82 -4.75 -17.62 4.71
CA ALA A 82 -4.70 -16.71 3.57
C ALA A 82 -3.31 -16.11 3.34
N THR A 83 -3.00 -15.83 2.07
CA THR A 83 -1.84 -15.05 1.63
C THR A 83 -2.31 -13.74 1.01
N LEU A 84 -1.74 -12.61 1.45
CA LEU A 84 -1.91 -11.32 0.79
C LEU A 84 -0.73 -11.10 -0.18
N TYR A 85 -1.06 -10.79 -1.42
CA TYR A 85 -0.12 -10.28 -2.42
C TYR A 85 -0.40 -8.79 -2.61
N VAL A 86 0.64 -7.96 -2.55
CA VAL A 86 0.53 -6.51 -2.72
C VAL A 86 1.73 -5.96 -3.48
N THR A 87 1.49 -5.02 -4.36
CA THR A 87 2.53 -4.51 -5.29
C THR A 87 3.57 -3.60 -4.64
N LEU A 88 3.40 -3.21 -3.36
CA LEU A 88 4.32 -2.39 -2.59
C LEU A 88 4.33 -2.86 -1.13
N GLU A 89 5.45 -2.69 -0.41
CA GLU A 89 5.52 -2.99 1.02
C GLU A 89 4.43 -2.25 1.80
N PRO A 90 3.64 -2.96 2.64
CA PRO A 90 2.57 -2.35 3.43
C PRO A 90 3.07 -1.30 4.42
N CYS A 91 2.32 -0.20 4.53
CA CYS A 91 2.52 0.83 5.55
C CYS A 91 2.09 0.34 6.95
N PRO A 92 2.34 1.09 8.06
CA PRO A 92 1.98 0.67 9.43
C PRO A 92 0.49 0.33 9.60
N MET A 93 -0.42 1.09 8.98
CA MET A 93 -1.85 0.80 9.03
C MET A 93 -2.17 -0.56 8.39
N CYS A 94 -1.64 -0.81 7.19
CA CYS A 94 -1.90 -2.05 6.45
C CYS A 94 -1.22 -3.26 7.10
N ALA A 95 0.01 -3.11 7.61
CA ALA A 95 0.70 -4.14 8.38
C ALA A 95 -0.09 -4.53 9.64
N GLY A 96 -0.68 -3.56 10.34
CA GLY A 96 -1.61 -3.80 11.45
C GLY A 96 -2.87 -4.54 11.00
N ALA A 97 -3.46 -4.18 9.87
CA ALA A 97 -4.63 -4.87 9.32
C ALA A 97 -4.34 -6.33 8.95
N VAL A 98 -3.17 -6.60 8.35
CA VAL A 98 -2.68 -7.96 8.04
C VAL A 98 -2.60 -8.84 9.29
N LEU A 99 -2.04 -8.31 10.38
CA LEU A 99 -1.98 -9.02 11.67
C LEU A 99 -3.37 -9.27 12.26
N LEU A 100 -4.23 -8.25 12.26
CA LEU A 100 -5.57 -8.36 12.81
C LEU A 100 -6.42 -9.37 12.04
N ALA A 101 -6.26 -9.44 10.72
CA ALA A 101 -6.94 -10.41 9.87
C ALA A 101 -6.38 -11.85 10.01
N ARG A 102 -5.28 -12.06 10.74
CA ARG A 102 -4.66 -13.38 10.99
C ARG A 102 -4.14 -14.07 9.74
N LEU A 103 -3.60 -13.29 8.81
CA LEU A 103 -2.99 -13.85 7.61
C LEU A 103 -1.81 -14.76 7.95
N GLU A 104 -1.66 -15.84 7.18
CA GLU A 104 -0.51 -16.73 7.30
C GLU A 104 0.72 -16.13 6.61
N ARG A 105 0.53 -15.50 5.43
CA ARG A 105 1.64 -15.04 4.60
C ARG A 105 1.35 -13.69 3.95
N LEU A 106 2.41 -12.89 3.83
CA LEU A 106 2.46 -11.63 3.10
C LEU A 106 3.53 -11.72 2.00
N VAL A 107 3.14 -11.42 0.76
CA VAL A 107 4.03 -11.35 -0.39
C VAL A 107 3.94 -9.96 -0.99
N TYR A 108 5.08 -9.29 -1.16
CA TYR A 108 5.07 -7.97 -1.77
C TYR A 108 6.21 -7.75 -2.78
N GLY A 109 6.04 -6.74 -3.63
CA GLY A 109 7.04 -6.33 -4.61
C GLY A 109 8.21 -5.61 -3.96
N PRO A 110 8.46 -4.32 -4.28
CA PRO A 110 9.53 -3.53 -3.70
C PRO A 110 9.30 -3.18 -2.23
N GLN A 111 10.41 -3.04 -1.52
CA GLN A 111 10.44 -2.40 -0.20
C GLN A 111 10.14 -0.90 -0.31
N ASP A 112 9.43 -0.36 0.68
CA ASP A 112 9.19 1.08 0.83
C ASP A 112 10.02 1.67 1.99
N ARG A 113 11.13 2.31 1.66
CA ARG A 113 12.00 2.96 2.64
C ARG A 113 11.42 4.21 3.29
N ARG A 114 10.24 4.67 2.87
CA ARG A 114 9.58 5.88 3.39
C ARG A 114 8.45 5.56 4.37
N ALA A 115 7.72 4.47 4.13
CA ALA A 115 6.55 4.12 4.92
C ALA A 115 6.41 2.61 5.19
N GLY A 116 7.34 1.76 4.73
CA GLY A 116 7.24 0.31 4.84
C GLY A 116 7.29 -0.17 6.29
N ALA A 117 6.39 -1.10 6.63
CA ALA A 117 6.24 -1.59 7.99
C ALA A 117 6.22 -3.12 8.10
N ALA A 118 6.63 -3.82 7.03
CA ALA A 118 6.86 -5.25 7.07
C ALA A 118 8.34 -5.61 7.35
N LEU A 119 9.29 -4.85 6.77
CA LEU A 119 10.73 -5.07 6.96
C LEU A 119 11.56 -3.78 6.92
N SER A 120 11.13 -2.71 6.19
CA SER A 120 11.99 -1.56 5.88
C SER A 120 12.22 -0.63 7.05
N LEU A 121 11.21 0.15 7.48
CA LEU A 121 11.31 1.05 8.63
C LEU A 121 10.90 0.37 9.92
N TYR A 122 9.87 -0.46 9.85
CA TYR A 122 9.33 -1.22 10.97
C TYR A 122 9.20 -2.69 10.57
N ASN A 123 9.19 -3.58 11.56
CA ASN A 123 8.83 -4.98 11.37
C ASN A 123 7.63 -5.31 12.26
N ILE A 124 6.46 -4.78 11.90
CA ILE A 124 5.22 -4.99 12.65
C ILE A 124 4.72 -6.42 12.47
N VAL A 125 4.77 -6.97 11.24
CA VAL A 125 4.16 -8.27 10.93
C VAL A 125 4.88 -9.46 11.56
N GLN A 126 6.11 -9.29 12.04
CA GLN A 126 6.90 -10.34 12.70
C GLN A 126 7.33 -9.94 14.12
N ASP A 127 6.77 -8.88 14.71
CA ASP A 127 7.14 -8.43 16.06
C ASP A 127 6.83 -9.54 17.08
N PRO A 128 7.83 -10.02 17.84
CA PRO A 128 7.67 -11.13 18.78
C PRO A 128 6.77 -10.80 19.98
N ARG A 129 6.48 -9.54 20.22
CA ARG A 129 5.60 -9.07 21.29
C ARG A 129 4.11 -9.20 20.92
N LEU A 130 3.81 -9.32 19.63
CA LEU A 130 2.45 -9.48 19.14
C LEU A 130 2.02 -10.95 19.16
N ASN A 131 0.72 -11.16 19.25
CA ASN A 131 0.11 -12.49 19.41
C ASN A 131 -0.08 -13.26 18.08
N HIS A 132 0.39 -12.70 16.97
CA HIS A 132 0.38 -13.33 15.66
C HIS A 132 1.62 -12.88 14.88
N ARG A 133 2.12 -13.74 14.01
CA ARG A 133 3.24 -13.45 13.11
C ARG A 133 2.89 -13.93 11.72
N VAL A 134 3.42 -13.24 10.72
CA VAL A 134 3.13 -13.48 9.32
C VAL A 134 4.44 -13.86 8.61
N ASP A 135 4.41 -14.90 7.80
CA ASP A 135 5.52 -15.24 6.93
C ASP A 135 5.67 -14.18 5.83
N VAL A 136 6.89 -13.73 5.57
CA VAL A 136 7.13 -12.64 4.62
C VAL A 136 7.97 -13.12 3.45
N THR A 137 7.52 -12.80 2.24
CA THR A 137 8.27 -12.89 0.98
C THR A 137 8.24 -11.53 0.31
N TYR A 138 9.37 -11.05 -0.24
CA TYR A 138 9.42 -9.77 -0.94
C TYR A 138 10.25 -9.87 -2.23
N GLY A 139 10.17 -8.84 -3.06
CA GLY A 139 10.88 -8.76 -4.33
C GLY A 139 10.18 -9.47 -5.49
N VAL A 140 8.94 -9.94 -5.31
CA VAL A 140 8.18 -10.60 -6.38
C VAL A 140 7.70 -9.55 -7.37
N LEU A 141 8.11 -9.68 -8.64
CA LEU A 141 7.87 -8.72 -9.72
C LEU A 141 8.19 -7.26 -9.31
N GLU A 142 9.29 -7.11 -8.57
CA GLU A 142 9.70 -5.82 -7.98
C GLU A 142 9.87 -4.73 -9.02
N GLU A 143 10.53 -5.02 -10.15
CA GLU A 143 10.82 -4.00 -11.17
C GLU A 143 9.55 -3.57 -11.92
N GLU A 144 8.62 -4.48 -12.16
CA GLU A 144 7.32 -4.15 -12.76
C GLU A 144 6.53 -3.19 -11.85
N SER A 145 6.51 -3.47 -10.55
CA SER A 145 5.86 -2.61 -9.55
C SER A 145 6.53 -1.24 -9.45
N ARG A 146 7.86 -1.18 -9.41
CA ARG A 146 8.64 0.07 -9.39
C ARG A 146 8.40 0.92 -10.64
N SER A 147 8.37 0.29 -11.80
CA SER A 147 8.14 0.97 -13.08
C SER A 147 6.77 1.63 -13.12
N LEU A 148 5.74 0.93 -12.64
CA LEU A 148 4.37 1.44 -12.58
C LEU A 148 4.27 2.68 -11.65
N LEU A 149 4.85 2.60 -10.47
CA LEU A 149 4.92 3.72 -9.51
C LEU A 149 5.70 4.91 -10.09
N ARG A 150 6.87 4.67 -10.69
CA ARG A 150 7.70 5.71 -11.30
C ARG A 150 6.95 6.47 -12.39
N SER A 151 6.36 5.74 -13.33
CA SER A 151 5.58 6.32 -14.43
C SER A 151 4.39 7.14 -13.94
N PHE A 152 3.72 6.71 -12.88
CA PHE A 152 2.63 7.46 -12.26
C PHE A 152 3.13 8.80 -11.70
N PHE A 153 4.18 8.78 -10.85
CA PHE A 153 4.69 10.00 -10.24
C PHE A 153 5.33 10.97 -11.26
N GLU A 154 5.90 10.47 -12.34
CA GLU A 154 6.36 11.31 -13.45
C GLU A 154 5.20 12.06 -14.11
N ARG A 155 4.09 11.37 -14.41
CA ARG A 155 2.88 12.02 -14.92
C ARG A 155 2.28 13.02 -13.94
N GLN A 156 2.26 12.71 -12.63
CA GLN A 156 1.72 13.66 -11.64
C GLN A 156 2.57 14.93 -11.55
N ARG A 157 3.90 14.81 -11.59
CA ARG A 157 4.80 16.00 -11.63
C ARG A 157 4.57 16.87 -12.85
N SER A 158 4.30 16.28 -14.01
CA SER A 158 4.03 17.05 -15.22
C SER A 158 2.68 17.77 -15.22
N LYS A 159 1.73 17.34 -14.37
CA LYS A 159 0.42 18.02 -14.20
C LYS A 159 0.52 19.27 -13.31
N VAL A 160 1.56 19.39 -12.46
CA VAL A 160 1.77 20.59 -11.64
C VAL A 160 2.47 21.64 -12.51
N PRO A 161 1.84 22.83 -12.78
CA PRO A 161 2.49 23.90 -13.51
C PRO A 161 3.77 24.28 -12.77
N SER A 162 4.89 24.44 -13.51
CA SER A 162 6.10 25.05 -12.96
C SER A 162 5.71 26.47 -12.51
N TYR A 163 5.80 26.72 -11.20
CA TYR A 163 5.67 28.08 -10.67
C TYR A 163 6.92 28.83 -11.14
N THR A 164 6.80 29.46 -12.31
CA THR A 164 7.78 30.46 -12.73
C THR A 164 7.57 31.63 -11.81
N GLU A 165 8.56 31.95 -10.97
CA GLU A 165 8.68 33.22 -10.27
C GLU A 165 8.50 34.35 -11.28
N SER A 166 7.29 34.87 -11.36
CA SER A 166 7.03 36.18 -11.97
C SER A 166 7.59 37.21 -11.01
N ALA A 167 8.77 37.71 -11.37
CA ALA A 167 9.48 38.72 -10.63
C ALA A 167 8.66 40.00 -10.42
N ALA A 168 8.83 40.55 -9.23
CA ALA A 168 8.75 41.96 -8.89
C ALA A 168 7.42 42.71 -9.17
N GLY A 169 6.57 42.70 -8.18
CA GLY A 169 5.54 43.71 -7.98
C GLY A 169 5.48 44.06 -6.50
N THR A 170 6.25 45.10 -6.12
CA THR A 170 6.21 45.75 -4.82
C THR A 170 4.80 46.17 -4.46
N SER A 171 4.21 45.57 -3.44
CA SER A 171 3.06 46.14 -2.73
C SER A 171 3.18 45.84 -1.24
N ARG A 172 3.44 46.90 -0.51
CA ARG A 172 3.51 47.00 0.95
C ARG A 172 2.15 46.62 1.53
N LEU A 173 2.03 45.44 2.13
CA LEU A 173 0.87 45.13 2.94
C LEU A 173 1.12 45.49 4.41
N GLN A 174 0.30 46.39 4.91
CA GLN A 174 0.26 46.86 6.28
C GLN A 174 0.03 45.71 7.27
N ARG A 175 0.78 45.73 8.35
CA ARG A 175 0.66 44.80 9.48
C ARG A 175 -0.64 45.09 10.21
N GLY A 176 -1.68 44.29 9.99
CA GLY A 176 -2.85 44.25 10.85
C GLY A 176 -2.54 43.42 12.09
N GLY A 177 -2.74 44.04 13.27
CA GLY A 177 -2.44 43.43 14.58
C GLY A 177 -3.36 42.26 14.91
N VAL A 178 -2.77 41.23 15.53
CA VAL A 178 -3.47 40.07 16.11
C VAL A 178 -4.09 40.47 17.43
N PRO A 179 -5.40 40.28 17.69
CA PRO A 179 -5.99 40.50 19.00
C PRO A 179 -5.59 39.38 19.97
N LYS A 180 -5.11 39.76 21.15
CA LYS A 180 -4.90 38.86 22.29
C LYS A 180 -6.26 38.35 22.80
N ARG A 181 -6.38 37.05 22.98
CA ARG A 181 -7.52 36.44 23.69
C ARG A 181 -7.36 36.61 25.19
N PRO A 182 -8.49 36.72 25.95
CA PRO A 182 -8.51 36.81 27.40
C PRO A 182 -8.08 35.50 28.08
#